data_aba22db44d79623152c5a079f909e71b
#
_entry.id   aba22db44d79623152c5a079f909e71b
#
_cell.length_a   1.000
_cell.length_b   1.000
_cell.length_c   1.000
_cell.angle_alpha   90.00
_cell.angle_beta   90.00
_cell.angle_gamma   90.00
#
_symmetry.space_group_name_H-M   'P 1'
#
loop_
_entity.id
_entity.type
_entity.pdbx_description
1 polymer ?
#
loop_
_entity_poly.entity_id
_entity_poly.type
_entity_poly.pdbx_seq_one_letter_code
_entity_poly.pdbx_strand_id
1 'polypeptide(L)'
;MPDGEFRPALYKSGRNLEVYKALSNTLLEMKGITKRFPGVVALNKVDLKVNSGEVLAVVGENGAGKSTLIKIMSGAYQQDEGQIFFEGTDEGKMIPARALALGITAIYQELTNVPGLSIAENIYLGNQHTKGAFVDYKTLYSESARIQAEVGLDHRSPEELVGKISTAEQQLVEIGRAYSKQLKVIIMDEPTSALNQEETEKLFAIIRKLRSEGKGIIYISHKLDEVFAVADRVQVLRNGESVYEGKVAETTREQIISSMCGRELKEMYPISHRELGDVIFEIRNLSTDFLKNISLNVREREIVGLYGLMGSGCADVLECAFGNRSYKSGTFFAEGKEVAIHQPQDAMKARIAYVPAERKKEGLLISHPVLNNLTIVTLKKFVHGLFLNLKKEREEAQRLVDNYRIKTPSLDTSVASLSGGNQQKIVISKWVSTNPRIFMLNDPTKGIDVGAKVEIYKDIEKLCEQGCGVLYVAAELPELLGIADRVYVLHEGELVGEFSGEEITQKNIVASAIGE
;
A
#
# COMPACT_ATOMS: atom_id res chain seq x y z
N MET A 1 5.45 14.35 77.45
CA MET A 1 4.03 13.97 77.24
C MET A 1 3.25 15.20 76.82
N PRO A 2 2.35 15.13 75.85
CA PRO A 2 1.74 13.99 75.26
C PRO A 2 1.84 13.96 73.70
N ASP A 3 1.65 12.79 73.18
CA ASP A 3 1.30 12.25 71.93
C ASP A 3 0.47 13.10 70.96
N GLY A 4 0.99 13.34 69.78
CA GLY A 4 0.30 13.86 68.61
C GLY A 4 0.26 12.83 67.50
N GLU A 5 -0.80 12.03 67.44
CA GLU A 5 -1.09 11.08 66.38
C GLU A 5 -1.22 11.79 65.02
N PHE A 6 -0.34 11.46 64.08
CA PHE A 6 -0.49 11.79 62.69
C PHE A 6 -1.51 10.81 62.07
N ARG A 7 -2.76 11.25 61.89
CA ARG A 7 -3.74 10.55 61.03
C ARG A 7 -3.53 10.98 59.59
N PRO A 8 -3.24 10.03 58.65
CA PRO A 8 -3.24 10.39 57.26
C PRO A 8 -4.65 10.65 56.78
N ALA A 9 -4.84 11.79 56.13
CA ALA A 9 -6.09 12.19 55.52
C ALA A 9 -6.52 11.14 54.47
N LEU A 10 -7.64 10.49 54.76
CA LEU A 10 -8.32 9.58 53.83
C LEU A 10 -8.73 10.35 52.57
N TYR A 11 -8.09 10.03 51.47
CA TYR A 11 -8.40 10.52 50.14
C TYR A 11 -9.85 10.15 49.79
N LYS A 12 -10.70 11.17 49.68
CA LYS A 12 -12.03 11.06 49.06
C LYS A 12 -11.87 10.94 47.55
N SER A 13 -11.45 9.76 47.04
CA SER A 13 -11.07 9.56 45.65
C SER A 13 -12.18 9.08 44.69
N GLY A 14 -13.36 8.73 45.21
CA GLY A 14 -14.43 8.18 44.38
C GLY A 14 -15.17 9.21 43.49
N ARG A 15 -15.52 10.39 44.07
CA ARG A 15 -16.33 11.39 43.33
C ARG A 15 -15.54 12.17 42.27
N ASN A 16 -14.26 12.40 42.48
CA ASN A 16 -13.42 13.08 41.45
C ASN A 16 -13.10 12.19 40.27
N LEU A 17 -12.99 10.86 40.43
CA LEU A 17 -12.77 9.95 39.33
C LEU A 17 -13.99 9.84 38.40
N GLU A 18 -15.21 9.84 38.94
CA GLU A 18 -16.44 9.82 38.13
C GLU A 18 -16.67 11.12 37.36
N VAL A 19 -16.34 12.27 37.98
CA VAL A 19 -16.42 13.58 37.31
C VAL A 19 -15.32 13.73 36.25
N TYR A 20 -14.10 13.22 36.46
CA TYR A 20 -13.06 13.18 35.45
C TYR A 20 -13.41 12.21 34.30
N LYS A 21 -14.01 11.05 34.60
CA LYS A 21 -14.53 10.12 33.59
C LYS A 21 -15.64 10.72 32.71
N ALA A 22 -16.50 11.57 33.29
CA ALA A 22 -17.58 12.25 32.58
C ALA A 22 -17.10 13.42 31.69
N LEU A 23 -15.88 13.93 31.91
CA LEU A 23 -15.30 15.06 31.17
C LEU A 23 -14.24 14.67 30.14
N SER A 24 -13.72 13.44 30.16
CA SER A 24 -12.74 12.99 29.19
C SER A 24 -13.43 12.20 28.08
N ASN A 25 -13.46 12.77 26.88
CA ASN A 25 -13.95 12.11 25.65
C ASN A 25 -13.00 11.01 25.16
N THR A 26 -11.91 10.73 25.90
CA THR A 26 -10.85 9.79 25.51
C THR A 26 -11.23 8.36 25.85
N LEU A 27 -11.26 7.49 24.84
CA LEU A 27 -11.48 6.06 25.01
C LEU A 27 -10.17 5.30 25.27
N LEU A 28 -9.17 5.50 24.43
CA LEU A 28 -7.88 4.82 24.55
C LEU A 28 -6.75 5.84 24.52
N GLU A 29 -5.84 5.75 25.48
CA GLU A 29 -4.63 6.58 25.53
C GLU A 29 -3.41 5.69 25.82
N MET A 30 -2.38 5.82 25.03
CA MET A 30 -1.09 5.17 25.19
C MET A 30 -0.03 6.23 25.43
N LYS A 31 0.82 6.04 26.45
CA LYS A 31 1.86 7.01 26.83
C LYS A 31 3.23 6.36 26.88
N GLY A 32 4.17 6.88 26.12
CA GLY A 32 5.58 6.49 26.13
C GLY A 32 5.80 5.04 25.74
N ILE A 33 4.99 4.47 24.84
CA ILE A 33 5.05 3.06 24.47
C ILE A 33 6.37 2.74 23.76
N THR A 34 7.12 1.85 24.37
CA THR A 34 8.37 1.33 23.81
C THR A 34 8.27 -0.18 23.62
N LYS A 35 8.71 -0.66 22.45
CA LYS A 35 8.80 -2.10 22.15
C LYS A 35 10.10 -2.43 21.44
N ARG A 36 10.84 -3.39 22.00
CA ARG A 36 12.10 -3.88 21.47
C ARG A 36 11.95 -5.33 21.03
N PHE A 37 12.57 -5.65 19.92
CA PHE A 37 12.80 -7.03 19.46
C PHE A 37 14.32 -7.23 19.28
N PRO A 38 14.82 -8.48 19.21
CA PRO A 38 16.25 -8.71 18.99
C PRO A 38 16.78 -7.91 17.78
N GLY A 39 17.70 -6.97 18.04
CA GLY A 39 18.32 -6.13 17.01
C GLY A 39 17.50 -4.92 16.52
N VAL A 40 16.25 -4.71 16.99
CA VAL A 40 15.39 -3.62 16.49
C VAL A 40 14.56 -3.01 17.61
N VAL A 41 14.52 -1.67 17.67
CA VAL A 41 13.53 -0.91 18.45
C VAL A 41 12.35 -0.61 17.52
N ALA A 42 11.26 -1.37 17.70
CA ALA A 42 10.09 -1.25 16.84
C ALA A 42 9.19 -0.05 17.18
N LEU A 43 9.13 0.33 18.47
CA LEU A 43 8.48 1.54 18.96
C LEU A 43 9.37 2.19 20.02
N ASN A 44 9.51 3.50 19.97
CA ASN A 44 10.31 4.30 20.88
C ASN A 44 9.49 5.46 21.43
N LYS A 45 8.99 5.32 22.65
CA LYS A 45 8.20 6.33 23.40
C LYS A 45 7.02 6.91 22.61
N VAL A 46 6.27 6.06 21.93
CA VAL A 46 5.12 6.47 21.13
C VAL A 46 3.94 6.79 22.04
N ASP A 47 3.38 7.98 21.86
CA ASP A 47 2.09 8.38 22.42
C ASP A 47 1.01 8.22 21.36
N LEU A 48 -0.20 7.80 21.75
CA LEU A 48 -1.38 7.74 20.89
C LEU A 48 -2.62 7.97 21.72
N LYS A 49 -3.58 8.70 21.18
CA LYS A 49 -4.85 8.97 21.84
C LYS A 49 -6.00 8.93 20.83
N VAL A 50 -7.06 8.18 21.14
CA VAL A 50 -8.31 8.19 20.37
C VAL A 50 -9.50 8.53 21.26
N ASN A 51 -10.37 9.40 20.76
CA ASN A 51 -11.55 9.87 21.47
C ASN A 51 -12.81 9.13 20.99
N SER A 52 -13.90 9.27 21.77
CA SER A 52 -15.23 8.81 21.38
C SER A 52 -15.70 9.61 20.15
N GLY A 53 -16.21 8.92 19.12
CA GLY A 53 -16.69 9.55 17.89
C GLY A 53 -15.60 10.18 17.03
N GLU A 54 -14.37 9.66 17.13
CA GLU A 54 -13.21 10.12 16.37
C GLU A 54 -12.65 9.02 15.46
N VAL A 55 -12.23 9.41 14.27
CA VAL A 55 -11.40 8.59 13.39
C VAL A 55 -9.97 9.14 13.42
N LEU A 56 -9.07 8.42 14.08
CA LEU A 56 -7.63 8.69 14.07
C LEU A 56 -6.96 7.85 12.98
N ALA A 57 -6.43 8.50 11.96
CA ALA A 57 -5.57 7.83 11.00
C ALA A 57 -4.14 7.68 11.56
N VAL A 58 -3.56 6.47 11.44
CA VAL A 58 -2.15 6.22 11.73
C VAL A 58 -1.46 5.84 10.44
N VAL A 59 -0.58 6.71 9.96
CA VAL A 59 0.14 6.55 8.70
C VAL A 59 1.64 6.40 8.94
N GLY A 60 2.36 5.87 7.97
CA GLY A 60 3.80 5.68 8.05
C GLY A 60 4.27 4.64 7.04
N GLU A 61 5.58 4.61 6.76
CA GLU A 61 6.18 3.63 5.86
C GLU A 61 6.10 2.19 6.42
N ASN A 62 6.41 1.21 5.56
CA ASN A 62 6.57 -0.17 6.00
C ASN A 62 7.76 -0.26 6.98
N GLY A 63 7.52 -0.91 8.14
CA GLY A 63 8.51 -0.95 9.21
C GLY A 63 8.48 0.25 10.18
N ALA A 64 7.60 1.24 9.99
CA ALA A 64 7.46 2.39 10.89
C ALA A 64 6.94 2.04 12.30
N GLY A 65 6.49 0.81 12.54
CA GLY A 65 5.99 0.35 13.84
C GLY A 65 4.47 0.19 13.92
N LYS A 66 3.71 0.51 12.86
CA LYS A 66 2.22 0.47 12.85
C LYS A 66 1.65 -0.87 13.33
N SER A 67 2.08 -1.97 12.71
CA SER A 67 1.58 -3.32 13.09
C SER A 67 2.00 -3.74 14.50
N THR A 68 3.14 -3.25 15.01
CA THR A 68 3.55 -3.46 16.40
C THR A 68 2.63 -2.70 17.36
N LEU A 69 2.27 -1.47 17.01
CA LEU A 69 1.35 -0.65 17.79
C LEU A 69 -0.05 -1.29 17.88
N ILE A 70 -0.58 -1.80 16.74
CA ILE A 70 -1.85 -2.55 16.71
C ILE A 70 -1.80 -3.76 17.65
N LYS A 71 -0.73 -4.57 17.55
CA LYS A 71 -0.58 -5.78 18.35
C LYS A 71 -0.46 -5.50 19.85
N ILE A 72 0.04 -4.31 20.23
CA ILE A 72 0.04 -3.87 21.64
C ILE A 72 -1.37 -3.44 22.06
N MET A 73 -2.07 -2.65 21.25
CA MET A 73 -3.46 -2.24 21.55
C MET A 73 -4.42 -3.43 21.66
N SER A 74 -4.26 -4.43 20.79
CA SER A 74 -5.06 -5.67 20.83
C SER A 74 -4.60 -6.66 21.90
N GLY A 75 -3.49 -6.37 22.61
CA GLY A 75 -2.93 -7.23 23.64
C GLY A 75 -2.15 -8.44 23.12
N ALA A 76 -1.97 -8.58 21.79
CA ALA A 76 -1.18 -9.67 21.19
C ALA A 76 0.32 -9.53 21.51
N TYR A 77 0.80 -8.30 21.69
CA TYR A 77 2.13 -8.00 22.21
C TYR A 77 2.01 -7.15 23.48
N GLN A 78 2.97 -7.28 24.38
CA GLN A 78 3.10 -6.41 25.54
C GLN A 78 4.18 -5.37 25.27
N GLN A 79 3.93 -4.13 25.72
CA GLN A 79 4.94 -3.07 25.73
C GLN A 79 6.06 -3.42 26.72
N ASP A 80 7.28 -2.95 26.41
CA ASP A 80 8.42 -3.06 27.34
C ASP A 80 8.45 -1.88 28.32
N GLU A 81 8.04 -0.67 27.85
CA GLU A 81 7.90 0.54 28.65
C GLU A 81 6.63 1.30 28.23
N GLY A 82 6.15 2.19 29.08
CA GLY A 82 4.96 3.02 28.86
C GLY A 82 3.70 2.45 29.50
N GLN A 83 2.60 3.19 29.36
CA GLN A 83 1.32 2.91 30.01
C GLN A 83 0.16 2.96 28.99
N ILE A 84 -0.86 2.15 29.23
CA ILE A 84 -2.09 2.09 28.42
C ILE A 84 -3.26 2.42 29.32
N PHE A 85 -4.01 3.46 28.97
CA PHE A 85 -5.21 3.86 29.68
C PHE A 85 -6.45 3.61 28.81
N PHE A 86 -7.48 3.06 29.43
CA PHE A 86 -8.79 2.91 28.81
C PHE A 86 -9.84 3.63 29.65
N GLU A 87 -10.54 4.60 29.06
CA GLU A 87 -11.47 5.49 29.78
C GLU A 87 -10.85 6.04 31.07
N GLY A 88 -9.58 6.45 31.03
CA GLY A 88 -8.82 7.03 32.14
C GLY A 88 -8.31 6.01 33.17
N THR A 89 -8.57 4.72 33.01
CA THR A 89 -8.06 3.67 33.91
C THR A 89 -6.78 3.07 33.32
N ASP A 90 -5.72 2.99 34.13
CA ASP A 90 -4.48 2.29 33.74
C ASP A 90 -4.73 0.78 33.69
N GLU A 91 -4.59 0.21 32.50
CA GLU A 91 -4.81 -1.22 32.24
C GLU A 91 -3.51 -2.07 32.37
N GLY A 92 -2.38 -1.39 32.61
CA GLY A 92 -1.08 -2.04 32.73
C GLY A 92 -0.69 -2.77 31.44
N LYS A 93 -0.39 -4.07 31.55
CA LYS A 93 -0.07 -4.92 30.39
C LYS A 93 -1.34 -5.50 29.79
N MET A 94 -1.71 -5.01 28.61
CA MET A 94 -2.88 -5.49 27.86
C MET A 94 -2.68 -6.95 27.42
N ILE A 95 -3.73 -7.76 27.56
CA ILE A 95 -3.82 -9.12 26.99
C ILE A 95 -5.07 -9.21 26.09
N PRO A 96 -5.14 -10.12 25.11
CA PRO A 96 -6.25 -10.17 24.14
C PRO A 96 -7.64 -10.29 24.79
N ALA A 97 -7.77 -11.13 25.82
CA ALA A 97 -9.03 -11.27 26.56
C ALA A 97 -9.47 -9.97 27.24
N ARG A 98 -8.52 -9.19 27.78
CA ARG A 98 -8.81 -7.89 28.41
C ARG A 98 -9.20 -6.84 27.37
N ALA A 99 -8.46 -6.75 26.23
CA ALA A 99 -8.79 -5.84 25.15
C ALA A 99 -10.22 -6.08 24.64
N LEU A 100 -10.59 -7.33 24.38
CA LEU A 100 -11.94 -7.72 23.98
C LEU A 100 -13.00 -7.36 25.04
N ALA A 101 -12.72 -7.60 26.34
CA ALA A 101 -13.63 -7.26 27.42
C ALA A 101 -13.85 -5.73 27.56
N LEU A 102 -12.86 -4.93 27.17
CA LEU A 102 -12.96 -3.46 27.12
C LEU A 102 -13.68 -2.96 25.85
N GLY A 103 -13.97 -3.83 24.88
CA GLY A 103 -14.57 -3.47 23.61
C GLY A 103 -13.55 -2.96 22.59
N ILE A 104 -12.27 -3.33 22.71
CA ILE A 104 -11.22 -3.04 21.72
C ILE A 104 -11.13 -4.24 20.78
N THR A 105 -11.34 -4.02 19.48
CA THR A 105 -11.27 -5.05 18.44
C THR A 105 -10.38 -4.60 17.31
N ALA A 106 -9.52 -5.49 16.80
CA ALA A 106 -8.67 -5.23 15.64
C ALA A 106 -9.14 -6.06 14.44
N ILE A 107 -9.23 -5.42 13.28
CA ILE A 107 -9.38 -6.04 11.96
C ILE A 107 -8.00 -5.94 11.32
N TYR A 108 -7.42 -7.10 11.00
CA TYR A 108 -6.09 -7.21 10.44
C TYR A 108 -6.13 -7.18 8.90
N GLN A 109 -5.01 -6.89 8.28
CA GLN A 109 -4.85 -6.86 6.82
C GLN A 109 -5.18 -8.20 6.17
N GLU A 110 -4.82 -9.32 6.82
CA GLU A 110 -5.22 -10.67 6.40
C GLU A 110 -6.52 -11.05 7.11
N LEU A 111 -7.52 -11.48 6.33
CA LEU A 111 -8.81 -11.90 6.85
C LEU A 111 -8.67 -13.12 7.78
N THR A 112 -9.33 -13.06 8.93
CA THR A 112 -9.29 -14.11 9.95
C THR A 112 -10.55 -14.97 9.96
N ASN A 113 -11.42 -14.83 8.95
CA ASN A 113 -12.62 -15.62 8.81
C ASN A 113 -12.32 -17.09 8.56
N VAL A 114 -13.17 -17.97 9.07
CA VAL A 114 -13.11 -19.41 8.82
C VAL A 114 -14.01 -19.74 7.62
N PRO A 115 -13.45 -20.06 6.44
CA PRO A 115 -14.23 -20.19 5.19
C PRO A 115 -15.29 -21.30 5.24
N GLY A 116 -15.08 -22.34 6.04
CA GLY A 116 -16.00 -23.49 6.21
C GLY A 116 -17.13 -23.25 7.20
N LEU A 117 -17.18 -22.12 7.87
CA LEU A 117 -18.26 -21.72 8.76
C LEU A 117 -19.21 -20.72 8.07
N SER A 118 -20.45 -20.68 8.55
CA SER A 118 -21.46 -19.71 8.09
C SER A 118 -21.10 -18.28 8.51
N ILE A 119 -21.77 -17.29 7.90
CA ILE A 119 -21.67 -15.87 8.27
C ILE A 119 -21.98 -15.70 9.76
N ALA A 120 -23.08 -16.30 10.24
CA ALA A 120 -23.47 -16.22 11.64
C ALA A 120 -22.44 -16.84 12.59
N GLU A 121 -21.91 -18.01 12.27
CA GLU A 121 -20.87 -18.65 13.07
C GLU A 121 -19.57 -17.84 13.09
N ASN A 122 -19.20 -17.16 12.00
CA ASN A 122 -18.06 -16.26 11.96
C ASN A 122 -18.29 -15.00 12.78
N ILE A 123 -19.47 -14.37 12.71
CA ILE A 123 -19.82 -13.18 13.51
C ILE A 123 -19.72 -13.48 15.01
N TYR A 124 -20.23 -14.64 15.43
CA TYR A 124 -20.24 -15.04 16.84
C TYR A 124 -19.10 -16.00 17.22
N LEU A 125 -18.05 -16.07 16.42
CA LEU A 125 -16.91 -16.95 16.69
C LEU A 125 -16.30 -16.65 18.08
N GLY A 126 -16.29 -17.70 18.93
CA GLY A 126 -15.82 -17.58 20.33
C GLY A 126 -16.84 -16.95 21.30
N ASN A 127 -18.06 -16.64 20.85
CA ASN A 127 -19.15 -16.10 21.67
C ASN A 127 -20.53 -16.58 21.19
N GLN A 128 -20.62 -17.88 20.84
CA GLN A 128 -21.86 -18.45 20.33
C GLN A 128 -22.99 -18.43 21.38
N HIS A 129 -24.20 -18.21 20.93
CA HIS A 129 -25.40 -18.40 21.76
C HIS A 129 -25.60 -19.88 22.04
N THR A 130 -25.70 -20.25 23.33
CA THR A 130 -25.83 -21.66 23.75
C THR A 130 -27.06 -21.90 24.60
N LYS A 131 -27.66 -23.09 24.45
CA LYS A 131 -28.67 -23.67 25.35
C LYS A 131 -28.08 -24.94 25.96
N GLY A 132 -27.58 -24.81 27.19
CA GLY A 132 -26.84 -25.89 27.84
C GLY A 132 -25.54 -26.15 27.08
N ALA A 133 -25.31 -27.40 26.65
CA ALA A 133 -24.11 -27.82 25.94
C ALA A 133 -24.19 -27.65 24.41
N PHE A 134 -25.29 -27.16 23.87
CA PHE A 134 -25.53 -27.06 22.42
C PHE A 134 -25.64 -25.61 21.96
N VAL A 135 -25.23 -25.34 20.72
CA VAL A 135 -25.39 -24.02 20.09
C VAL A 135 -26.88 -23.79 19.76
N ASP A 136 -27.40 -22.62 20.16
CA ASP A 136 -28.75 -22.19 19.81
C ASP A 136 -28.74 -21.52 18.43
N TYR A 137 -28.78 -22.29 17.36
CA TYR A 137 -28.72 -21.80 15.99
C TYR A 137 -29.86 -20.83 15.66
N LYS A 138 -31.03 -21.01 16.27
CA LYS A 138 -32.18 -20.09 16.02
C LYS A 138 -31.87 -18.69 16.50
N THR A 139 -31.36 -18.55 17.71
CA THR A 139 -30.93 -17.26 18.25
C THR A 139 -29.72 -16.74 17.50
N LEU A 140 -28.74 -17.59 17.20
CA LEU A 140 -27.51 -17.25 16.46
C LEU A 140 -27.84 -16.59 15.11
N TYR A 141 -28.73 -17.22 14.31
CA TYR A 141 -29.10 -16.70 12.99
C TYR A 141 -29.93 -15.42 13.07
N SER A 142 -30.87 -15.32 14.03
CA SER A 142 -31.69 -14.11 14.19
C SER A 142 -30.88 -12.89 14.63
N GLU A 143 -29.96 -13.08 15.57
CA GLU A 143 -29.07 -11.99 16.03
C GLU A 143 -28.02 -11.65 14.96
N SER A 144 -27.52 -12.66 14.22
CA SER A 144 -26.62 -12.43 13.09
C SER A 144 -27.28 -11.59 12.00
N ALA A 145 -28.54 -11.90 11.62
CA ALA A 145 -29.28 -11.13 10.63
C ALA A 145 -29.40 -9.65 11.01
N ARG A 146 -29.59 -9.36 12.31
CA ARG A 146 -29.59 -7.98 12.82
C ARG A 146 -28.25 -7.29 12.59
N ILE A 147 -27.15 -7.98 12.95
CA ILE A 147 -25.79 -7.42 12.74
C ILE A 147 -25.49 -7.27 11.25
N GLN A 148 -25.89 -8.26 10.41
CA GLN A 148 -25.69 -8.18 8.97
C GLN A 148 -26.35 -6.93 8.36
N ALA A 149 -27.57 -6.58 8.82
CA ALA A 149 -28.24 -5.34 8.40
C ALA A 149 -27.45 -4.07 8.81
N GLU A 150 -26.80 -4.08 9.99
CA GLU A 150 -25.99 -2.95 10.45
C GLU A 150 -24.73 -2.71 9.58
N VAL A 151 -24.18 -3.79 9.01
CA VAL A 151 -22.95 -3.75 8.21
C VAL A 151 -23.20 -3.88 6.70
N GLY A 152 -24.46 -3.86 6.24
CA GLY A 152 -24.81 -3.91 4.82
C GLY A 152 -24.70 -5.29 4.17
N LEU A 153 -24.87 -6.37 4.96
CA LEU A 153 -24.91 -7.77 4.50
C LEU A 153 -26.33 -8.38 4.57
N ASP A 154 -27.36 -7.56 4.64
CA ASP A 154 -28.76 -7.98 4.75
C ASP A 154 -29.27 -8.78 3.54
N HIS A 155 -28.60 -8.67 2.39
CA HIS A 155 -28.87 -9.45 1.18
C HIS A 155 -28.34 -10.90 1.23
N ARG A 156 -27.55 -11.26 2.26
CA ARG A 156 -26.96 -12.59 2.44
C ARG A 156 -27.66 -13.36 3.55
N SER A 157 -27.81 -14.69 3.36
CA SER A 157 -28.33 -15.56 4.42
C SER A 157 -27.30 -15.72 5.54
N PRO A 158 -27.70 -15.64 6.83
CA PRO A 158 -26.82 -15.95 7.95
C PRO A 158 -26.18 -17.36 7.90
N GLU A 159 -26.82 -18.30 7.20
CA GLU A 159 -26.39 -19.70 7.05
C GLU A 159 -25.37 -19.87 5.90
N GLU A 160 -25.18 -18.85 5.05
CA GLU A 160 -24.27 -18.91 3.91
C GLU A 160 -22.82 -19.03 4.37
N LEU A 161 -22.03 -19.91 3.72
CA LEU A 161 -20.63 -20.13 4.07
C LEU A 161 -19.77 -18.91 3.65
N VAL A 162 -18.93 -18.45 4.55
CA VAL A 162 -18.06 -17.28 4.31
C VAL A 162 -17.10 -17.52 3.14
N GLY A 163 -16.67 -18.74 2.88
CA GLY A 163 -15.82 -19.06 1.73
C GLY A 163 -16.50 -18.88 0.36
N LYS A 164 -17.81 -18.62 0.29
CA LYS A 164 -18.57 -18.42 -0.95
C LYS A 164 -18.85 -16.96 -1.28
N ILE A 165 -18.64 -16.05 -0.34
CA ILE A 165 -18.87 -14.61 -0.52
C ILE A 165 -17.58 -13.89 -0.94
N SER A 166 -17.71 -12.68 -1.49
CA SER A 166 -16.56 -11.88 -1.94
C SER A 166 -15.65 -11.49 -0.78
N THR A 167 -14.40 -11.13 -1.09
CA THR A 167 -13.43 -10.66 -0.09
C THR A 167 -13.94 -9.42 0.65
N ALA A 168 -14.63 -8.52 -0.04
CA ALA A 168 -15.25 -7.35 0.56
C ALA A 168 -16.32 -7.74 1.57
N GLU A 169 -17.21 -8.67 1.22
CA GLU A 169 -18.25 -9.15 2.13
C GLU A 169 -17.66 -9.91 3.31
N GLN A 170 -16.56 -10.66 3.11
CA GLN A 170 -15.82 -11.28 4.21
C GLN A 170 -15.28 -10.25 5.20
N GLN A 171 -14.88 -9.08 4.73
CA GLN A 171 -14.45 -7.98 5.59
C GLN A 171 -15.62 -7.39 6.39
N LEU A 172 -16.79 -7.27 5.78
CA LEU A 172 -18.02 -6.87 6.50
C LEU A 172 -18.42 -7.89 7.58
N VAL A 173 -18.16 -9.18 7.38
CA VAL A 173 -18.33 -10.22 8.42
C VAL A 173 -17.40 -9.96 9.61
N GLU A 174 -16.16 -9.55 9.39
CA GLU A 174 -15.22 -9.21 10.49
C GLU A 174 -15.68 -7.95 11.25
N ILE A 175 -16.20 -6.94 10.56
CA ILE A 175 -16.80 -5.77 11.19
C ILE A 175 -18.04 -6.21 12.00
N GLY A 176 -18.88 -7.08 11.45
CA GLY A 176 -20.03 -7.68 12.15
C GLY A 176 -19.61 -8.43 13.41
N ARG A 177 -18.49 -9.16 13.37
CA ARG A 177 -17.88 -9.80 14.55
C ARG A 177 -17.46 -8.77 15.61
N ALA A 178 -16.95 -7.62 15.20
CA ALA A 178 -16.64 -6.53 16.14
C ALA A 178 -17.91 -5.97 16.78
N TYR A 179 -19.00 -5.79 16.02
CA TYR A 179 -20.29 -5.34 16.51
C TYR A 179 -20.91 -6.29 17.55
N SER A 180 -20.73 -7.61 17.39
CA SER A 180 -21.25 -8.59 18.36
C SER A 180 -20.65 -8.48 19.77
N LYS A 181 -19.57 -7.70 19.96
CA LYS A 181 -18.75 -7.62 21.17
C LYS A 181 -18.71 -6.20 21.78
N GLN A 182 -19.86 -5.60 22.10
CA GLN A 182 -19.93 -4.28 22.77
C GLN A 182 -18.81 -3.30 22.35
N LEU A 183 -18.60 -3.14 21.06
CA LEU A 183 -17.53 -2.37 20.45
C LEU A 183 -17.46 -0.94 21.01
N LYS A 184 -16.27 -0.51 21.46
CA LYS A 184 -15.94 0.87 21.83
C LYS A 184 -14.83 1.45 20.95
N VAL A 185 -13.78 0.65 20.69
CA VAL A 185 -12.66 1.03 19.81
C VAL A 185 -12.45 -0.05 18.76
N ILE A 186 -12.43 0.35 17.50
CA ILE A 186 -12.08 -0.53 16.38
C ILE A 186 -10.77 -0.07 15.74
N ILE A 187 -9.86 -1.02 15.53
CA ILE A 187 -8.60 -0.82 14.83
C ILE A 187 -8.73 -1.50 13.47
N MET A 188 -8.47 -0.78 12.39
CA MET A 188 -8.55 -1.28 11.02
C MET A 188 -7.19 -1.15 10.35
N ASP A 189 -6.54 -2.29 10.04
CA ASP A 189 -5.22 -2.35 9.42
C ASP A 189 -5.36 -2.57 7.91
N GLU A 190 -5.13 -1.51 7.12
CA GLU A 190 -5.25 -1.48 5.66
C GLU A 190 -6.54 -2.12 5.11
N PRO A 191 -7.73 -1.71 5.61
CA PRO A 191 -8.96 -2.44 5.36
C PRO A 191 -9.43 -2.40 3.90
N THR A 192 -8.86 -1.56 3.05
CA THR A 192 -9.22 -1.40 1.62
C THR A 192 -8.25 -2.08 0.67
N SER A 193 -7.26 -2.81 1.17
CA SER A 193 -6.18 -3.39 0.34
C SER A 193 -6.67 -4.37 -0.74
N ALA A 194 -7.84 -5.02 -0.52
CA ALA A 194 -8.45 -5.98 -1.43
C ALA A 194 -9.80 -5.51 -2.01
N LEU A 195 -10.21 -4.25 -1.75
CA LEU A 195 -11.49 -3.68 -2.15
C LEU A 195 -11.38 -2.85 -3.42
N ASN A 196 -12.44 -2.87 -4.25
CA ASN A 196 -12.61 -1.91 -5.32
C ASN A 196 -13.17 -0.58 -4.78
N GLN A 197 -13.34 0.42 -5.66
CA GLN A 197 -13.76 1.77 -5.25
C GLN A 197 -15.18 1.79 -4.66
N GLU A 198 -16.12 1.07 -5.25
CA GLU A 198 -17.52 0.99 -4.74
C GLU A 198 -17.57 0.32 -3.36
N GLU A 199 -16.80 -0.75 -3.16
CA GLU A 199 -16.69 -1.46 -1.89
C GLU A 199 -16.01 -0.59 -0.82
N THR A 200 -15.01 0.21 -1.22
CA THR A 200 -14.32 1.18 -0.34
C THR A 200 -15.31 2.24 0.16
N GLU A 201 -16.16 2.79 -0.70
CA GLU A 201 -17.18 3.78 -0.28
C GLU A 201 -18.21 3.18 0.68
N LYS A 202 -18.61 1.91 0.49
CA LYS A 202 -19.47 1.20 1.44
C LYS A 202 -18.80 1.06 2.81
N LEU A 203 -17.52 0.71 2.85
CA LEU A 203 -16.74 0.66 4.08
C LEU A 203 -16.66 2.04 4.76
N PHE A 204 -16.43 3.11 3.99
CA PHE A 204 -16.40 4.48 4.53
C PHE A 204 -17.76 4.91 5.12
N ALA A 205 -18.86 4.49 4.52
CA ALA A 205 -20.18 4.73 5.10
C ALA A 205 -20.35 4.03 6.47
N ILE A 206 -19.84 2.80 6.62
CA ILE A 206 -19.84 2.08 7.90
C ILE A 206 -18.95 2.78 8.93
N ILE A 207 -17.75 3.24 8.54
CA ILE A 207 -16.84 4.00 9.41
C ILE A 207 -17.53 5.28 9.93
N ARG A 208 -18.18 6.04 9.03
CA ARG A 208 -18.95 7.25 9.40
C ARG A 208 -20.10 6.93 10.36
N LYS A 209 -20.79 5.79 10.18
CA LYS A 209 -21.83 5.31 11.09
C LYS A 209 -21.26 4.98 12.46
N LEU A 210 -20.21 4.15 12.55
CA LEU A 210 -19.52 3.81 13.79
C LEU A 210 -19.08 5.06 14.55
N ARG A 211 -18.51 6.03 13.83
CA ARG A 211 -18.13 7.33 14.39
C ARG A 211 -19.33 8.05 14.98
N SER A 212 -20.46 8.12 14.29
CA SER A 212 -21.68 8.79 14.76
C SER A 212 -22.30 8.11 16.00
N GLU A 213 -22.04 6.80 16.17
CA GLU A 213 -22.42 6.02 17.36
C GLU A 213 -21.46 6.22 18.54
N GLY A 214 -20.47 7.11 18.43
CA GLY A 214 -19.52 7.39 19.48
C GLY A 214 -18.39 6.37 19.61
N LYS A 215 -18.17 5.50 18.61
CA LYS A 215 -17.02 4.59 18.62
C LYS A 215 -15.75 5.34 18.27
N GLY A 216 -14.62 4.94 18.88
CA GLY A 216 -13.29 5.37 18.46
C GLY A 216 -12.78 4.48 17.35
N ILE A 217 -12.26 5.07 16.26
CA ILE A 217 -11.75 4.33 15.12
C ILE A 217 -10.26 4.67 14.95
N ILE A 218 -9.41 3.65 14.92
CA ILE A 218 -8.00 3.78 14.52
C ILE A 218 -7.87 3.18 13.13
N TYR A 219 -7.65 4.06 12.14
CA TYR A 219 -7.60 3.70 10.74
C TYR A 219 -6.16 3.72 10.25
N ILE A 220 -5.61 2.56 9.88
CA ILE A 220 -4.25 2.45 9.38
C ILE A 220 -4.29 2.28 7.88
N SER A 221 -3.65 3.19 7.17
CA SER A 221 -3.52 3.15 5.72
C SER A 221 -2.21 3.82 5.29
N HIS A 222 -1.70 3.40 4.17
CA HIS A 222 -0.64 4.11 3.45
C HIS A 222 -1.20 4.96 2.29
N LYS A 223 -2.50 4.84 1.99
CA LYS A 223 -3.22 5.59 0.96
C LYS A 223 -3.77 6.88 1.55
N LEU A 224 -3.16 8.00 1.21
CA LEU A 224 -3.55 9.29 1.79
C LEU A 224 -4.96 9.72 1.38
N ASP A 225 -5.43 9.36 0.18
CA ASP A 225 -6.81 9.67 -0.26
C ASP A 225 -7.84 9.12 0.72
N GLU A 226 -7.63 7.91 1.22
CA GLU A 226 -8.49 7.29 2.22
C GLU A 226 -8.46 8.05 3.55
N VAL A 227 -7.25 8.46 3.97
CA VAL A 227 -7.06 9.25 5.20
C VAL A 227 -7.83 10.56 5.13
N PHE A 228 -7.70 11.29 4.01
CA PHE A 228 -8.43 12.55 3.80
C PHE A 228 -9.95 12.37 3.66
N ALA A 229 -10.42 11.18 3.23
CA ALA A 229 -11.84 10.90 3.07
C ALA A 229 -12.57 10.56 4.38
N VAL A 230 -11.87 9.97 5.37
CA VAL A 230 -12.55 9.42 6.56
C VAL A 230 -12.02 9.90 7.90
N ALA A 231 -10.76 10.39 7.99
CA ALA A 231 -10.14 10.68 9.26
C ALA A 231 -10.37 12.12 9.74
N ASP A 232 -10.50 12.28 11.05
CA ASP A 232 -10.56 13.59 11.73
C ASP A 232 -9.17 14.10 12.07
N ARG A 233 -8.31 13.18 12.50
CA ARG A 233 -6.93 13.47 12.90
C ARG A 233 -5.98 12.42 12.31
N VAL A 234 -4.77 12.84 12.02
CA VAL A 234 -3.71 11.99 11.49
C VAL A 234 -2.50 12.01 12.41
N GLN A 235 -1.93 10.85 12.64
CA GLN A 235 -0.66 10.66 13.32
C GLN A 235 0.32 9.93 12.40
N VAL A 236 1.52 10.48 12.25
CA VAL A 236 2.57 9.90 11.40
C VAL A 236 3.59 9.18 12.26
N LEU A 237 3.79 7.90 11.99
CA LEU A 237 4.86 7.10 12.57
C LEU A 237 6.03 6.98 11.58
N ARG A 238 7.24 7.16 12.07
CA ARG A 238 8.49 6.96 11.32
C ARG A 238 9.57 6.38 12.23
N ASN A 239 10.19 5.27 11.82
CA ASN A 239 11.25 4.58 12.57
C ASN A 239 10.87 4.28 14.03
N GLY A 240 9.61 3.95 14.28
CA GLY A 240 9.11 3.65 15.62
C GLY A 240 8.78 4.86 16.49
N GLU A 241 8.79 6.07 15.96
CA GLU A 241 8.47 7.31 16.70
C GLU A 241 7.28 8.03 16.07
N SER A 242 6.51 8.76 16.89
CA SER A 242 5.49 9.69 16.41
C SER A 242 6.14 11.01 16.03
N VAL A 243 6.18 11.32 14.72
CA VAL A 243 6.88 12.50 14.18
C VAL A 243 5.96 13.65 13.82
N TYR A 244 4.67 13.40 13.67
CA TYR A 244 3.66 14.41 13.38
C TYR A 244 2.29 13.96 13.88
N GLU A 245 1.51 14.92 14.35
CA GLU A 245 0.10 14.75 14.73
C GLU A 245 -0.65 16.04 14.40
N GLY A 246 -1.83 15.93 13.77
CA GLY A 246 -2.62 17.09 13.39
C GLY A 246 -4.05 16.72 12.98
N LYS A 247 -4.94 17.72 12.88
CA LYS A 247 -6.26 17.54 12.29
C LYS A 247 -6.14 17.44 10.77
N VAL A 248 -6.83 16.49 10.16
CA VAL A 248 -6.78 16.29 8.71
C VAL A 248 -7.23 17.55 7.96
N ALA A 249 -8.24 18.26 8.46
CA ALA A 249 -8.71 19.51 7.86
C ALA A 249 -7.69 20.67 7.88
N GLU A 250 -6.68 20.61 8.73
CA GLU A 250 -5.63 21.63 8.90
C GLU A 250 -4.28 21.14 8.32
N THR A 251 -4.22 19.90 7.77
CA THR A 251 -3.00 19.24 7.32
C THR A 251 -3.01 19.10 5.81
N THR A 252 -1.89 19.35 5.15
CA THR A 252 -1.76 19.10 3.71
C THR A 252 -1.19 17.70 3.44
N ARG A 253 -1.43 17.17 2.24
CA ARG A 253 -0.86 15.90 1.78
C ARG A 253 0.67 15.92 1.84
N GLU A 254 1.25 17.04 1.44
CA GLU A 254 2.69 17.29 1.42
C GLU A 254 3.30 17.21 2.82
N GLN A 255 2.62 17.76 3.83
CA GLN A 255 3.07 17.69 5.22
C GLN A 255 3.11 16.26 5.74
N ILE A 256 2.07 15.46 5.43
CA ILE A 256 2.04 14.05 5.83
C ILE A 256 3.18 13.28 5.16
N ILE A 257 3.34 13.43 3.83
CA ILE A 257 4.37 12.76 3.05
C ILE A 257 5.77 13.15 3.56
N SER A 258 6.03 14.44 3.73
CA SER A 258 7.31 14.94 4.25
C SER A 258 7.61 14.37 5.63
N SER A 259 6.61 14.28 6.52
CA SER A 259 6.76 13.68 7.84
C SER A 259 7.05 12.18 7.76
N MET A 260 6.38 11.45 6.86
CA MET A 260 6.59 10.02 6.65
C MET A 260 8.02 9.72 6.16
N CYS A 261 8.48 10.46 5.15
CA CYS A 261 9.79 10.22 4.51
C CYS A 261 10.95 10.92 5.23
N GLY A 262 10.68 11.95 6.04
CA GLY A 262 11.71 12.79 6.67
C GLY A 262 12.47 13.69 5.71
N ARG A 263 11.89 13.98 4.53
CA ARG A 263 12.47 14.79 3.45
C ARG A 263 11.40 15.71 2.88
N GLU A 264 11.81 16.84 2.31
CA GLU A 264 10.88 17.72 1.59
C GLU A 264 10.43 17.09 0.26
N LEU A 265 9.23 17.44 -0.21
CA LEU A 265 8.64 16.92 -1.46
C LEU A 265 9.53 17.15 -2.69
N LYS A 266 10.26 18.26 -2.72
CA LYS A 266 11.24 18.55 -3.78
C LYS A 266 12.36 17.50 -3.88
N GLU A 267 12.65 16.80 -2.78
CA GLU A 267 13.61 15.69 -2.76
C GLU A 267 12.98 14.34 -3.14
N MET A 268 11.64 14.26 -3.25
CA MET A 268 10.95 13.03 -3.63
C MET A 268 11.05 12.74 -5.12
N TYR A 269 10.99 13.79 -5.94
CA TYR A 269 11.10 13.68 -7.38
C TYR A 269 12.42 14.32 -7.80
N PRO A 270 13.46 13.52 -8.01
CA PRO A 270 14.75 14.03 -8.49
C PRO A 270 14.58 14.45 -9.96
N ILE A 271 14.18 15.71 -10.17
CA ILE A 271 14.12 16.30 -11.51
C ILE A 271 15.47 16.91 -11.79
N SER A 272 16.26 16.29 -12.65
CA SER A 272 17.38 16.95 -13.29
C SER A 272 16.93 17.57 -14.61
N HIS A 273 17.29 18.83 -14.87
CA HIS A 273 17.19 19.39 -16.21
C HIS A 273 18.17 18.66 -17.12
N ARG A 274 17.64 17.77 -17.96
CA ARG A 274 18.41 16.98 -18.92
C ARG A 274 18.34 17.60 -20.30
N GLU A 275 19.45 17.61 -21.02
CA GLU A 275 19.43 17.87 -22.45
C GLU A 275 18.93 16.60 -23.14
N LEU A 276 17.76 16.70 -23.76
CA LEU A 276 17.14 15.61 -24.49
C LEU A 276 17.88 15.40 -25.82
N GLY A 277 18.12 14.14 -26.14
CA GLY A 277 18.76 13.75 -27.41
C GLY A 277 17.75 13.54 -28.54
N ASP A 278 18.18 12.76 -29.54
CA ASP A 278 17.37 12.38 -30.69
C ASP A 278 16.23 11.42 -30.32
N VAL A 279 15.25 11.27 -31.20
CA VAL A 279 14.19 10.26 -31.08
C VAL A 279 14.81 8.89 -31.22
N ILE A 280 14.69 8.07 -30.18
CA ILE A 280 15.26 6.71 -30.15
C ILE A 280 14.21 5.61 -30.24
N PHE A 281 12.94 5.95 -29.98
CA PHE A 281 11.82 5.04 -30.15
C PHE A 281 10.60 5.78 -30.66
N GLU A 282 9.86 5.16 -31.58
CA GLU A 282 8.65 5.74 -32.17
C GLU A 282 7.63 4.63 -32.46
N ILE A 283 6.38 4.92 -32.16
CA ILE A 283 5.20 4.14 -32.51
C ILE A 283 4.41 4.96 -33.52
N ARG A 284 4.02 4.36 -34.66
CA ARG A 284 3.17 5.01 -35.67
C ARG A 284 1.92 4.18 -35.93
N ASN A 285 0.77 4.80 -35.79
CA ASN A 285 -0.54 4.29 -36.18
C ASN A 285 -0.87 2.91 -35.56
N LEU A 286 -0.49 2.69 -34.28
CA LEU A 286 -0.77 1.45 -33.56
C LEU A 286 -2.27 1.32 -33.32
N SER A 287 -2.84 0.20 -33.80
CA SER A 287 -4.25 -0.11 -33.59
C SER A 287 -4.44 -1.57 -33.18
N THR A 288 -5.37 -1.80 -32.26
CA THR A 288 -5.82 -3.10 -31.78
C THR A 288 -7.34 -3.22 -31.95
N ASP A 289 -8.00 -4.10 -31.22
CA ASP A 289 -9.47 -4.06 -31.08
C ASP A 289 -9.95 -2.86 -30.27
N PHE A 290 -9.09 -2.32 -29.39
CA PHE A 290 -9.40 -1.21 -28.49
C PHE A 290 -8.61 0.06 -28.84
N LEU A 291 -7.29 -0.03 -29.03
CA LEU A 291 -6.46 1.13 -29.39
C LEU A 291 -6.72 1.59 -30.81
N LYS A 292 -6.79 2.91 -31.02
CA LYS A 292 -7.13 3.55 -32.29
C LYS A 292 -6.01 4.52 -32.70
N ASN A 293 -5.21 4.10 -33.66
CA ASN A 293 -4.24 4.95 -34.35
C ASN A 293 -3.24 5.70 -33.45
N ILE A 294 -2.74 5.03 -32.41
CA ILE A 294 -1.82 5.61 -31.43
C ILE A 294 -0.45 5.88 -32.11
N SER A 295 0.00 7.13 -32.01
CA SER A 295 1.33 7.54 -32.48
C SER A 295 2.03 8.36 -31.38
N LEU A 296 3.22 7.94 -30.98
CA LEU A 296 4.02 8.61 -29.96
C LEU A 296 5.52 8.34 -30.19
N ASN A 297 6.36 9.14 -29.56
CA ASN A 297 7.80 8.93 -29.61
C ASN A 297 8.47 9.16 -28.26
N VAL A 298 9.69 8.67 -28.10
CA VAL A 298 10.53 8.84 -26.93
C VAL A 298 11.93 9.23 -27.38
N ARG A 299 12.49 10.28 -26.79
CA ARG A 299 13.85 10.75 -27.05
C ARG A 299 14.86 10.11 -26.09
N GLU A 300 16.11 10.18 -26.46
CA GLU A 300 17.21 9.83 -25.57
C GLU A 300 17.17 10.71 -24.32
N ARG A 301 17.31 10.11 -23.13
CA ARG A 301 17.27 10.75 -21.82
C ARG A 301 15.92 11.35 -21.43
N GLU A 302 14.86 11.04 -22.15
CA GLU A 302 13.51 11.56 -21.91
C GLU A 302 12.70 10.56 -21.04
N ILE A 303 11.91 11.08 -20.10
CA ILE A 303 10.85 10.36 -19.43
C ILE A 303 9.51 10.83 -20.02
N VAL A 304 8.90 9.98 -20.81
CA VAL A 304 7.57 10.21 -21.40
C VAL A 304 6.54 9.50 -20.54
N GLY A 305 5.62 10.26 -19.94
CA GLY A 305 4.47 9.76 -19.21
C GLY A 305 3.34 9.34 -20.14
N LEU A 306 2.67 8.24 -19.84
CA LEU A 306 1.36 7.89 -20.40
C LEU A 306 0.34 7.92 -19.29
N TYR A 307 -0.70 8.73 -19.45
CA TYR A 307 -1.78 8.87 -18.48
C TYR A 307 -3.14 8.63 -19.11
N GLY A 308 -4.07 8.12 -18.33
CA GLY A 308 -5.47 7.97 -18.66
C GLY A 308 -6.22 7.29 -17.53
N LEU A 309 -7.53 7.38 -17.53
CA LEU A 309 -8.35 6.68 -16.55
C LEU A 309 -8.23 5.16 -16.71
N MET A 310 -8.68 4.43 -15.69
CA MET A 310 -8.68 2.95 -15.74
C MET A 310 -9.40 2.46 -17.01
N GLY A 311 -8.72 1.61 -17.78
CA GLY A 311 -9.26 1.13 -19.06
C GLY A 311 -8.96 2.03 -20.27
N SER A 312 -8.20 3.11 -20.14
CA SER A 312 -7.84 4.01 -21.25
C SER A 312 -6.95 3.39 -22.34
N GLY A 313 -6.24 2.29 -22.02
CA GLY A 313 -5.35 1.59 -22.97
C GLY A 313 -3.86 1.90 -22.81
N CYS A 314 -3.44 2.69 -21.81
CA CYS A 314 -2.02 3.01 -21.58
C CYS A 314 -1.14 1.76 -21.42
N ALA A 315 -1.57 0.79 -20.64
CA ALA A 315 -0.85 -0.49 -20.48
C ALA A 315 -0.80 -1.28 -21.78
N ASP A 316 -1.89 -1.27 -22.57
CA ASP A 316 -1.98 -2.00 -23.84
C ASP A 316 -0.95 -1.48 -24.86
N VAL A 317 -0.67 -0.16 -24.86
CA VAL A 317 0.38 0.44 -25.71
C VAL A 317 1.75 -0.18 -25.38
N LEU A 318 2.11 -0.25 -24.08
CA LEU A 318 3.39 -0.84 -23.66
C LEU A 318 3.46 -2.33 -24.00
N GLU A 319 2.38 -3.07 -23.75
CA GLU A 319 2.31 -4.51 -24.04
C GLU A 319 2.44 -4.82 -25.53
N CYS A 320 1.79 -4.04 -26.40
CA CYS A 320 1.96 -4.17 -27.86
C CYS A 320 3.39 -3.83 -28.28
N ALA A 321 3.96 -2.75 -27.75
CA ALA A 321 5.30 -2.30 -28.08
C ALA A 321 6.40 -3.24 -27.55
N PHE A 322 6.11 -4.06 -26.54
CA PHE A 322 7.00 -5.10 -26.04
C PHE A 322 6.75 -6.47 -26.69
N GLY A 323 5.62 -6.64 -27.41
CA GLY A 323 5.25 -7.90 -28.05
C GLY A 323 4.56 -8.92 -27.14
N ASN A 324 4.04 -8.47 -26.00
CA ASN A 324 3.20 -9.27 -25.09
C ASN A 324 1.75 -9.37 -25.59
N ARG A 325 1.33 -8.41 -26.41
CA ARG A 325 -0.02 -8.33 -26.98
C ARG A 325 0.07 -8.15 -28.49
N SER A 326 -0.78 -8.84 -29.23
CA SER A 326 -0.92 -8.67 -30.68
C SER A 326 -1.61 -7.34 -31.02
N TYR A 327 -1.29 -6.79 -32.19
CA TYR A 327 -1.90 -5.58 -32.74
C TYR A 327 -2.38 -5.82 -34.19
N LYS A 328 -3.35 -5.01 -34.66
CA LYS A 328 -3.92 -5.12 -36.01
C LYS A 328 -3.05 -4.39 -37.05
N SER A 329 -2.60 -3.20 -36.70
CA SER A 329 -1.74 -2.37 -37.53
C SER A 329 -0.86 -1.48 -36.66
N GLY A 330 0.22 -0.98 -37.23
CA GLY A 330 1.18 -0.11 -36.57
C GLY A 330 2.60 -0.45 -36.96
N THR A 331 3.48 0.53 -36.86
CA THR A 331 4.90 0.38 -37.14
C THR A 331 5.71 0.90 -35.96
N PHE A 332 6.75 0.16 -35.59
CA PHE A 332 7.67 0.55 -34.53
C PHE A 332 9.04 0.90 -35.11
N PHE A 333 9.66 1.95 -34.59
CA PHE A 333 11.02 2.36 -34.95
C PHE A 333 11.87 2.37 -33.69
N ALA A 334 13.05 1.75 -33.74
CA ALA A 334 14.06 1.80 -32.69
C ALA A 334 15.38 2.34 -33.31
N GLU A 335 15.95 3.39 -32.69
CA GLU A 335 17.16 4.08 -33.19
C GLU A 335 17.06 4.44 -34.70
N GLY A 336 15.90 4.93 -35.12
CA GLY A 336 15.59 5.34 -36.49
C GLY A 336 15.36 4.21 -37.50
N LYS A 337 15.38 2.95 -37.08
CA LYS A 337 15.16 1.76 -37.93
C LYS A 337 13.81 1.15 -37.62
N GLU A 338 13.09 0.76 -38.65
CA GLU A 338 11.87 -0.01 -38.51
C GLU A 338 12.16 -1.39 -37.88
N VAL A 339 11.38 -1.79 -36.90
CA VAL A 339 11.50 -3.04 -36.18
C VAL A 339 10.14 -3.75 -36.13
N ALA A 340 10.10 -5.01 -36.49
CA ALA A 340 8.92 -5.85 -36.37
C ALA A 340 8.91 -6.48 -34.97
N ILE A 341 7.90 -6.13 -34.17
CA ILE A 341 7.75 -6.62 -32.79
C ILE A 341 6.47 -7.48 -32.74
N HIS A 342 6.63 -8.80 -32.68
CA HIS A 342 5.52 -9.75 -32.55
C HIS A 342 5.61 -10.58 -31.26
N GLN A 343 6.77 -10.57 -30.61
CA GLN A 343 7.04 -11.31 -29.38
C GLN A 343 8.12 -10.58 -28.57
N PRO A 344 8.22 -10.82 -27.24
CA PRO A 344 9.18 -10.14 -26.36
C PRO A 344 10.63 -10.22 -26.83
N GLN A 345 11.02 -11.32 -27.46
CA GLN A 345 12.39 -11.51 -27.98
C GLN A 345 12.75 -10.51 -29.08
N ASP A 346 11.77 -10.04 -29.86
CA ASP A 346 12.00 -9.04 -30.89
C ASP A 346 12.23 -7.66 -30.28
N ALA A 347 11.43 -7.29 -29.26
CA ALA A 347 11.64 -6.08 -28.47
C ALA A 347 13.01 -6.09 -27.77
N MET A 348 13.41 -7.22 -27.19
CA MET A 348 14.74 -7.36 -26.57
C MET A 348 15.89 -7.16 -27.57
N LYS A 349 15.77 -7.68 -28.81
CA LYS A 349 16.74 -7.44 -29.89
C LYS A 349 16.79 -5.96 -30.27
N ALA A 350 15.66 -5.26 -30.23
CA ALA A 350 15.54 -3.83 -30.45
C ALA A 350 15.97 -3.00 -29.20
N ARG A 351 16.56 -3.64 -28.18
CA ARG A 351 17.05 -3.01 -26.94
C ARG A 351 15.95 -2.34 -26.13
N ILE A 352 14.77 -2.93 -26.11
CA ILE A 352 13.61 -2.50 -25.32
C ILE A 352 13.50 -3.41 -24.10
N ALA A 353 13.32 -2.81 -22.92
CA ALA A 353 13.06 -3.49 -21.65
C ALA A 353 11.63 -3.19 -21.19
N TYR A 354 11.00 -4.13 -20.48
CA TYR A 354 9.64 -3.98 -19.97
C TYR A 354 9.54 -4.40 -18.51
N VAL A 355 9.00 -3.51 -17.70
CA VAL A 355 8.68 -3.74 -16.28
C VAL A 355 7.16 -3.77 -16.12
N PRO A 356 6.57 -4.92 -15.77
CA PRO A 356 5.13 -5.08 -15.67
C PRO A 356 4.58 -4.51 -14.34
N ALA A 357 3.28 -4.17 -14.33
CA ALA A 357 2.60 -3.68 -13.14
C ALA A 357 2.46 -4.76 -12.04
N GLU A 358 2.21 -6.02 -12.43
CA GLU A 358 2.05 -7.14 -11.50
C GLU A 358 3.40 -7.87 -11.27
N ARG A 359 4.35 -7.19 -10.59
CA ARG A 359 5.72 -7.71 -10.41
C ARG A 359 5.81 -9.13 -9.87
N LYS A 360 4.87 -9.53 -8.98
CA LYS A 360 4.87 -10.87 -8.36
C LYS A 360 4.43 -11.97 -9.33
N LYS A 361 3.56 -11.64 -10.29
CA LYS A 361 3.01 -12.61 -11.26
C LYS A 361 3.84 -12.65 -12.55
N GLU A 362 4.28 -11.49 -13.02
CA GLU A 362 4.85 -11.30 -14.36
C GLU A 362 6.33 -10.89 -14.31
N GLY A 363 6.74 -10.21 -13.24
CA GLY A 363 8.08 -9.65 -13.13
C GLY A 363 9.10 -10.55 -12.45
N LEU A 364 8.70 -11.50 -11.61
CA LEU A 364 9.59 -12.26 -10.73
C LEU A 364 9.25 -13.75 -10.70
N LEU A 365 10.28 -14.56 -10.57
CA LEU A 365 10.18 -15.94 -10.12
C LEU A 365 10.21 -15.93 -8.59
N ILE A 366 9.05 -15.69 -7.97
CA ILE A 366 8.92 -15.26 -6.56
C ILE A 366 9.52 -16.25 -5.55
N SER A 367 9.45 -17.57 -5.84
CA SER A 367 10.01 -18.63 -4.99
C SER A 367 11.51 -18.89 -5.24
N HIS A 368 12.10 -18.28 -6.28
CA HIS A 368 13.50 -18.48 -6.64
C HIS A 368 14.41 -17.46 -5.94
N PRO A 369 15.73 -17.78 -5.87
CA PRO A 369 16.75 -16.87 -5.35
C PRO A 369 16.86 -15.54 -6.11
N VAL A 370 17.41 -14.53 -5.43
CA VAL A 370 17.79 -13.24 -6.02
C VAL A 370 18.70 -13.44 -7.24
N LEU A 371 19.69 -14.31 -7.14
CA LEU A 371 20.60 -14.68 -8.23
C LEU A 371 19.84 -15.00 -9.52
N ASN A 372 18.93 -15.97 -9.46
CA ASN A 372 18.20 -16.45 -10.61
C ASN A 372 17.31 -15.35 -11.24
N ASN A 373 16.68 -14.54 -10.40
CA ASN A 373 15.85 -13.43 -10.87
C ASN A 373 16.66 -12.33 -11.58
N LEU A 374 17.86 -12.02 -11.12
CA LEU A 374 18.71 -11.01 -11.73
C LEU A 374 19.31 -11.46 -13.06
N THR A 375 19.61 -12.75 -13.23
CA THR A 375 20.40 -13.27 -14.37
C THR A 375 19.58 -13.94 -15.45
N ILE A 376 18.32 -14.33 -15.17
CA ILE A 376 17.50 -15.15 -16.09
C ILE A 376 17.38 -14.57 -17.50
N VAL A 377 17.23 -13.25 -17.62
CA VAL A 377 17.06 -12.57 -18.92
C VAL A 377 18.34 -12.62 -19.76
N THR A 378 19.49 -12.68 -19.09
CA THR A 378 20.82 -12.69 -19.70
C THR A 378 21.57 -14.00 -19.51
N LEU A 379 20.92 -15.05 -19.08
CA LEU A 379 21.53 -16.33 -18.73
C LEU A 379 22.45 -16.87 -19.84
N LYS A 380 22.07 -16.65 -21.11
CA LYS A 380 22.89 -17.02 -22.27
C LYS A 380 24.29 -16.40 -22.28
N LYS A 381 24.50 -15.24 -21.64
CA LYS A 381 25.83 -14.60 -21.54
C LYS A 381 26.81 -15.41 -20.69
N PHE A 382 26.31 -16.25 -19.80
CA PHE A 382 27.09 -17.06 -18.88
C PHE A 382 27.29 -18.50 -19.35
N VAL A 383 26.69 -18.88 -20.49
CA VAL A 383 26.83 -20.22 -21.09
C VAL A 383 28.12 -20.31 -21.85
N HIS A 384 28.92 -21.35 -21.55
CA HIS A 384 30.15 -21.70 -22.27
C HIS A 384 30.05 -23.15 -22.73
N GLY A 385 29.81 -23.36 -24.02
CA GLY A 385 29.50 -24.67 -24.57
C GLY A 385 28.21 -25.24 -23.98
N LEU A 386 28.31 -26.34 -23.24
CA LEU A 386 27.18 -27.00 -22.57
C LEU A 386 27.07 -26.62 -21.08
N PHE A 387 27.95 -25.79 -20.57
CA PHE A 387 28.03 -25.47 -19.12
C PHE A 387 27.78 -24.01 -18.83
N LEU A 388 27.16 -23.74 -17.66
CA LEU A 388 26.96 -22.41 -17.11
C LEU A 388 28.17 -22.00 -16.27
N ASN A 389 28.71 -20.82 -16.50
CA ASN A 389 29.76 -20.25 -15.68
C ASN A 389 29.17 -19.59 -14.42
N LEU A 390 28.95 -20.40 -13.40
CA LEU A 390 28.34 -19.97 -12.14
C LEU A 390 29.09 -18.83 -11.45
N LYS A 391 30.43 -18.75 -11.62
CA LYS A 391 31.23 -17.69 -11.01
C LYS A 391 30.92 -16.34 -11.64
N LYS A 392 30.95 -16.26 -12.97
CA LYS A 392 30.62 -15.02 -13.73
C LYS A 392 29.17 -14.59 -13.50
N GLU A 393 28.24 -15.55 -13.40
CA GLU A 393 26.85 -15.29 -13.10
C GLU A 393 26.69 -14.63 -11.72
N ARG A 394 27.34 -15.16 -10.67
CA ARG A 394 27.31 -14.60 -9.32
C ARG A 394 28.00 -13.23 -9.24
N GLU A 395 29.10 -13.02 -9.93
CA GLU A 395 29.79 -11.75 -10.02
C GLU A 395 28.90 -10.65 -10.62
N GLU A 396 28.20 -10.96 -11.72
CA GLU A 396 27.26 -10.02 -12.33
C GLU A 396 26.05 -9.74 -11.44
N ALA A 397 25.47 -10.77 -10.83
CA ALA A 397 24.37 -10.59 -9.89
C ALA A 397 24.76 -9.72 -8.70
N GLN A 398 25.97 -9.92 -8.13
CA GLN A 398 26.47 -9.11 -7.04
C GLN A 398 26.67 -7.65 -7.46
N ARG A 399 27.22 -7.41 -8.65
CA ARG A 399 27.38 -6.08 -9.24
C ARG A 399 26.02 -5.34 -9.34
N LEU A 400 24.96 -6.03 -9.75
CA LEU A 400 23.61 -5.46 -9.84
C LEU A 400 23.04 -5.15 -8.44
N VAL A 401 23.23 -6.05 -7.46
CA VAL A 401 22.82 -5.83 -6.07
C VAL A 401 23.47 -4.56 -5.51
N ASP A 402 24.79 -4.40 -5.72
CA ASP A 402 25.54 -3.26 -5.21
C ASP A 402 25.13 -1.95 -5.91
N ASN A 403 25.04 -1.96 -7.24
CA ASN A 403 24.72 -0.77 -8.05
C ASN A 403 23.31 -0.21 -7.77
N TYR A 404 22.34 -1.09 -7.54
CA TYR A 404 20.94 -0.73 -7.26
C TYR A 404 20.58 -0.79 -5.77
N ARG A 405 21.60 -1.02 -4.91
CA ARG A 405 21.43 -1.05 -3.45
C ARG A 405 20.29 -1.97 -3.03
N ILE A 406 20.23 -3.17 -3.60
CA ILE A 406 19.21 -4.16 -3.28
C ILE A 406 19.50 -4.73 -1.90
N LYS A 407 18.61 -4.51 -0.94
CA LYS A 407 18.78 -5.02 0.42
C LYS A 407 18.36 -6.49 0.46
N THR A 408 19.36 -7.37 0.42
CA THR A 408 19.19 -8.83 0.55
C THR A 408 20.28 -9.40 1.46
N PRO A 409 19.98 -10.42 2.30
CA PRO A 409 20.99 -11.11 3.10
C PRO A 409 22.06 -11.81 2.25
N SER A 410 21.66 -12.39 1.12
CA SER A 410 22.54 -13.07 0.16
C SER A 410 21.89 -13.20 -1.21
N LEU A 411 22.67 -13.57 -2.23
CA LEU A 411 22.16 -13.89 -3.57
C LEU A 411 21.28 -15.15 -3.60
N ASP A 412 21.42 -16.02 -2.61
CA ASP A 412 20.65 -17.28 -2.50
C ASP A 412 19.33 -17.10 -1.73
N THR A 413 19.07 -15.88 -1.21
CA THR A 413 17.82 -15.54 -0.53
C THR A 413 16.65 -15.56 -1.50
N SER A 414 15.53 -16.21 -1.12
CA SER A 414 14.30 -16.19 -1.91
C SER A 414 13.73 -14.77 -2.02
N VAL A 415 13.34 -14.38 -3.24
CA VAL A 415 12.75 -13.06 -3.50
C VAL A 415 11.44 -12.86 -2.73
N ALA A 416 10.70 -13.92 -2.42
CA ALA A 416 9.48 -13.86 -1.61
C ALA A 416 9.67 -13.19 -0.24
N SER A 417 10.86 -13.31 0.36
CA SER A 417 11.16 -12.75 1.69
C SER A 417 11.56 -11.26 1.67
N LEU A 418 11.72 -10.66 0.50
CA LEU A 418 12.15 -9.27 0.36
C LEU A 418 10.97 -8.31 0.37
N SER A 419 11.21 -7.06 0.81
CA SER A 419 10.23 -5.97 0.73
C SER A 419 9.86 -5.66 -0.73
N GLY A 420 8.66 -5.06 -0.94
CA GLY A 420 8.17 -4.68 -2.27
C GLY A 420 9.14 -3.79 -3.05
N GLY A 421 9.79 -2.83 -2.40
CA GLY A 421 10.81 -1.97 -3.02
C GLY A 421 12.04 -2.74 -3.49
N ASN A 422 12.56 -3.70 -2.70
CA ASN A 422 13.69 -4.54 -3.12
C ASN A 422 13.29 -5.51 -4.24
N GLN A 423 12.07 -6.07 -4.20
CA GLN A 423 11.53 -6.87 -5.31
C GLN A 423 11.49 -6.06 -6.61
N GLN A 424 11.03 -4.81 -6.56
CA GLN A 424 10.98 -3.94 -7.73
C GLN A 424 12.36 -3.58 -8.28
N LYS A 425 13.32 -3.30 -7.39
CA LYS A 425 14.71 -3.08 -7.78
C LYS A 425 15.30 -4.28 -8.52
N ILE A 426 14.96 -5.52 -8.11
CA ILE A 426 15.35 -6.73 -8.83
C ILE A 426 14.73 -6.76 -10.23
N VAL A 427 13.42 -6.41 -10.37
CA VAL A 427 12.77 -6.37 -11.69
C VAL A 427 13.43 -5.36 -12.62
N ILE A 428 13.75 -4.16 -12.15
CA ILE A 428 14.45 -3.15 -12.96
C ILE A 428 15.87 -3.60 -13.29
N SER A 429 16.63 -4.05 -12.29
CA SER A 429 18.04 -4.43 -12.44
C SER A 429 18.27 -5.58 -13.40
N LYS A 430 17.36 -6.58 -13.45
CA LYS A 430 17.49 -7.69 -14.40
C LYS A 430 17.47 -7.22 -15.85
N TRP A 431 16.68 -6.16 -16.14
CA TRP A 431 16.60 -5.59 -17.48
C TRP A 431 17.81 -4.71 -17.82
N VAL A 432 18.39 -4.02 -16.85
CA VAL A 432 19.63 -3.23 -17.05
C VAL A 432 20.74 -4.10 -17.61
N SER A 433 20.84 -5.37 -17.20
CA SER A 433 21.84 -6.32 -17.69
C SER A 433 21.72 -6.62 -19.19
N THR A 434 20.58 -6.31 -19.81
CA THR A 434 20.39 -6.44 -21.27
C THR A 434 20.95 -5.25 -22.06
N ASN A 435 21.39 -4.18 -21.38
CA ASN A 435 21.84 -2.92 -21.95
C ASN A 435 20.79 -2.28 -22.88
N PRO A 436 19.58 -2.01 -22.37
CA PRO A 436 18.49 -1.45 -23.16
C PRO A 436 18.72 0.02 -23.49
N ARG A 437 18.05 0.51 -24.54
CA ARG A 437 17.96 1.94 -24.89
C ARG A 437 16.62 2.52 -24.44
N ILE A 438 15.60 1.66 -24.35
CA ILE A 438 14.25 2.04 -23.96
C ILE A 438 13.81 1.19 -22.77
N PHE A 439 13.32 1.86 -21.75
CA PHE A 439 12.60 1.24 -20.64
C PHE A 439 11.11 1.56 -20.73
N MET A 440 10.29 0.54 -20.79
CA MET A 440 8.84 0.61 -20.66
C MET A 440 8.45 0.20 -19.26
N LEU A 441 7.92 1.13 -18.47
CA LEU A 441 7.61 0.97 -17.06
C LEU A 441 6.10 1.06 -16.86
N ASN A 442 5.44 -0.05 -16.59
CA ASN A 442 4.01 -0.10 -16.35
C ASN A 442 3.76 -0.07 -14.83
N ASP A 443 3.40 1.08 -14.30
CA ASP A 443 3.11 1.33 -12.89
C ASP A 443 4.16 0.72 -11.92
N PRO A 444 5.45 1.05 -12.10
CA PRO A 444 6.55 0.38 -11.42
C PRO A 444 6.55 0.61 -9.91
N THR A 445 5.79 1.55 -9.41
CA THR A 445 5.70 1.90 -7.99
C THR A 445 4.45 1.32 -7.31
N LYS A 446 3.64 0.53 -8.02
CA LYS A 446 2.43 -0.10 -7.49
C LYS A 446 2.73 -0.99 -6.28
N GLY A 447 2.06 -0.69 -5.16
CA GLY A 447 2.19 -1.46 -3.92
C GLY A 447 3.58 -1.40 -3.30
N ILE A 448 4.26 -0.25 -3.43
CA ILE A 448 5.55 0.05 -2.81
C ILE A 448 5.34 1.21 -1.82
N ASP A 449 6.07 1.19 -0.71
CA ASP A 449 6.04 2.30 0.24
C ASP A 449 6.69 3.57 -0.32
N VAL A 450 6.33 4.72 0.27
CA VAL A 450 6.73 6.04 -0.26
C VAL A 450 8.24 6.22 -0.32
N GLY A 451 8.97 5.73 0.69
CA GLY A 451 10.44 5.84 0.71
C GLY A 451 11.10 5.00 -0.38
N ALA A 452 10.56 3.80 -0.65
CA ALA A 452 11.06 2.98 -1.73
C ALA A 452 10.68 3.54 -3.11
N LYS A 453 9.54 4.26 -3.28
CA LYS A 453 9.21 4.98 -4.52
C LYS A 453 10.30 5.98 -4.89
N VAL A 454 10.79 6.77 -3.93
CA VAL A 454 11.89 7.74 -4.15
C VAL A 454 13.16 7.07 -4.68
N GLU A 455 13.50 5.90 -4.13
CA GLU A 455 14.67 5.14 -4.61
C GLU A 455 14.47 4.65 -6.05
N ILE A 456 13.25 4.23 -6.42
CA ILE A 456 12.92 3.83 -7.79
C ILE A 456 13.02 5.02 -8.77
N TYR A 457 12.53 6.21 -8.38
CA TYR A 457 12.67 7.41 -9.23
C TYR A 457 14.15 7.78 -9.45
N LYS A 458 15.00 7.66 -8.44
CA LYS A 458 16.46 7.85 -8.60
C LYS A 458 17.09 6.81 -9.52
N ASP A 459 16.62 5.56 -9.45
CA ASP A 459 17.10 4.51 -10.36
C ASP A 459 16.66 4.80 -11.80
N ILE A 460 15.43 5.31 -12.02
CA ILE A 460 14.93 5.73 -13.34
C ILE A 460 15.73 6.94 -13.86
N GLU A 461 15.97 7.94 -13.02
CA GLU A 461 16.80 9.10 -13.37
C GLU A 461 18.19 8.67 -13.84
N LYS A 462 18.84 7.78 -13.10
CA LYS A 462 20.14 7.21 -13.46
C LYS A 462 20.11 6.49 -14.82
N LEU A 463 19.00 5.83 -15.18
CA LEU A 463 18.85 5.21 -16.50
C LEU A 463 18.82 6.28 -17.61
N CYS A 464 18.11 7.39 -17.38
CA CYS A 464 18.09 8.51 -18.32
C CYS A 464 19.47 9.16 -18.46
N GLU A 465 20.20 9.38 -17.36
CA GLU A 465 21.58 9.86 -17.40
C GLU A 465 22.51 8.97 -18.23
N GLN A 466 22.24 7.65 -18.26
CA GLN A 466 22.97 6.68 -19.07
C GLN A 466 22.55 6.64 -20.54
N GLY A 467 21.63 7.54 -20.95
CA GLY A 467 21.16 7.66 -22.32
C GLY A 467 19.95 6.80 -22.68
N CYS A 468 19.26 6.21 -21.69
CA CYS A 468 18.00 5.53 -21.94
C CYS A 468 16.84 6.52 -22.09
N GLY A 469 15.87 6.20 -22.96
CA GLY A 469 14.54 6.82 -22.93
C GLY A 469 13.59 5.97 -22.09
N VAL A 470 12.64 6.59 -21.44
CA VAL A 470 11.68 5.92 -20.57
C VAL A 470 10.26 6.23 -21.02
N LEU A 471 9.45 5.20 -21.20
CA LEU A 471 8.01 5.29 -21.37
C LEU A 471 7.34 4.80 -20.09
N TYR A 472 6.69 5.69 -19.37
CA TYR A 472 6.22 5.48 -18.00
C TYR A 472 4.70 5.58 -17.91
N VAL A 473 4.03 4.51 -17.53
CA VAL A 473 2.61 4.53 -17.14
C VAL A 473 2.54 4.63 -15.62
N ALA A 474 1.77 5.57 -15.09
CA ALA A 474 1.47 5.67 -13.67
C ALA A 474 -0.04 5.64 -13.42
N ALA A 475 -0.44 4.95 -12.37
CA ALA A 475 -1.81 5.02 -11.85
C ALA A 475 -2.04 6.33 -11.09
N GLU A 476 -1.01 6.87 -10.43
CA GLU A 476 -1.09 8.09 -9.64
C GLU A 476 -0.54 9.29 -10.44
N LEU A 477 -1.42 10.22 -10.81
CA LEU A 477 -1.03 11.43 -11.58
C LEU A 477 0.12 12.25 -10.93
N PRO A 478 0.19 12.43 -9.60
CA PRO A 478 1.30 13.14 -8.97
C PRO A 478 2.69 12.59 -9.30
N GLU A 479 2.80 11.29 -9.59
CA GLU A 479 4.07 10.69 -10.01
C GLU A 479 4.52 11.26 -11.36
N LEU A 480 3.62 11.29 -12.35
CA LEU A 480 3.92 11.85 -13.67
C LEU A 480 4.23 13.34 -13.61
N LEU A 481 3.46 14.10 -12.82
CA LEU A 481 3.72 15.53 -12.62
C LEU A 481 5.11 15.77 -12.01
N GLY A 482 5.62 14.80 -11.25
CA GLY A 482 6.91 14.90 -10.56
C GLY A 482 8.11 14.45 -11.38
N ILE A 483 7.97 13.54 -12.37
CA ILE A 483 9.11 12.92 -13.05
C ILE A 483 9.12 13.04 -14.57
N ALA A 484 7.95 13.29 -15.21
CA ALA A 484 7.85 13.27 -16.67
C ALA A 484 8.32 14.57 -17.31
N ASP A 485 9.09 14.49 -18.38
CA ASP A 485 9.47 15.60 -19.23
C ASP A 485 8.33 15.96 -20.22
N ARG A 486 7.51 14.95 -20.58
CA ARG A 486 6.35 15.07 -21.48
C ARG A 486 5.32 14.00 -21.12
N VAL A 487 4.03 14.31 -21.29
CA VAL A 487 2.92 13.42 -20.98
C VAL A 487 1.98 13.31 -22.16
N TYR A 488 1.71 12.10 -22.59
CA TYR A 488 0.62 11.75 -23.49
C TYR A 488 -0.59 11.29 -22.69
N VAL A 489 -1.78 11.75 -23.09
CA VAL A 489 -3.03 11.37 -22.44
C VAL A 489 -3.87 10.52 -23.38
N LEU A 490 -4.33 9.37 -22.86
CA LEU A 490 -5.21 8.45 -23.57
C LEU A 490 -6.62 8.49 -22.95
N HIS A 491 -7.61 8.52 -23.81
CA HIS A 491 -9.03 8.36 -23.46
C HIS A 491 -9.67 7.35 -24.41
N GLU A 492 -10.32 6.30 -23.88
CA GLU A 492 -11.02 5.26 -24.63
C GLU A 492 -10.24 4.71 -25.85
N GLY A 493 -8.94 4.47 -25.67
CA GLY A 493 -8.07 3.89 -26.69
C GLY A 493 -7.57 4.88 -27.74
N GLU A 494 -7.82 6.19 -27.58
CA GLU A 494 -7.34 7.26 -28.45
C GLU A 494 -6.36 8.16 -27.70
N LEU A 495 -5.39 8.73 -28.44
CA LEU A 495 -4.48 9.75 -27.89
C LEU A 495 -5.17 11.10 -28.04
N VAL A 496 -5.51 11.73 -26.91
CA VAL A 496 -6.31 12.95 -26.83
C VAL A 496 -5.51 14.19 -26.42
N GLY A 497 -4.27 14.03 -25.93
CA GLY A 497 -3.43 15.14 -25.53
C GLY A 497 -1.95 14.79 -25.46
N GLU A 498 -1.11 15.81 -25.69
CA GLU A 498 0.33 15.80 -25.46
C GLU A 498 0.70 17.08 -24.74
N PHE A 499 1.36 16.98 -23.59
CA PHE A 499 1.73 18.11 -22.73
C PHE A 499 3.22 18.06 -22.40
N SER A 500 3.88 19.23 -22.41
CA SER A 500 5.30 19.37 -22.10
C SER A 500 5.58 20.63 -21.26
N GLY A 501 6.66 20.60 -20.47
CA GLY A 501 7.09 21.73 -19.65
C GLY A 501 5.98 22.26 -18.72
N GLU A 502 5.68 23.56 -18.79
CA GLU A 502 4.67 24.22 -17.94
C GLU A 502 3.22 23.76 -18.21
N GLU A 503 2.96 23.09 -19.33
CA GLU A 503 1.64 22.55 -19.64
C GLU A 503 1.31 21.26 -18.85
N ILE A 504 2.32 20.61 -18.27
CA ILE A 504 2.16 19.41 -17.43
C ILE A 504 1.53 19.83 -16.09
N THR A 505 0.21 20.01 -16.09
CA THR A 505 -0.57 20.36 -14.90
C THR A 505 -1.66 19.34 -14.65
N GLN A 506 -2.02 19.14 -13.39
CA GLN A 506 -3.14 18.25 -13.03
C GLN A 506 -4.42 18.64 -13.79
N LYS A 507 -4.70 19.93 -13.92
CA LYS A 507 -5.89 20.44 -14.61
C LYS A 507 -5.92 20.00 -16.07
N ASN A 508 -4.83 20.24 -16.82
CA ASN A 508 -4.78 19.93 -18.25
C ASN A 508 -4.89 18.44 -18.52
N ILE A 509 -4.13 17.64 -17.73
CA ILE A 509 -4.08 16.19 -17.92
C ILE A 509 -5.41 15.54 -17.56
N VAL A 510 -6.05 15.95 -16.44
CA VAL A 510 -7.33 15.37 -16.03
C VAL A 510 -8.45 15.78 -16.99
N ALA A 511 -8.52 17.05 -17.43
CA ALA A 511 -9.51 17.51 -18.40
C ALA A 511 -9.45 16.65 -19.68
N SER A 512 -8.26 16.49 -20.26
CA SER A 512 -8.08 15.61 -21.43
C SER A 512 -8.42 14.14 -21.14
N ALA A 513 -8.10 13.62 -19.97
CA ALA A 513 -8.37 12.22 -19.62
C ALA A 513 -9.87 11.90 -19.46
N ILE A 514 -10.71 12.89 -19.17
CA ILE A 514 -12.19 12.75 -19.09
C ILE A 514 -12.88 13.16 -20.40
N GLY A 515 -12.13 13.61 -21.42
CA GLY A 515 -12.69 13.98 -22.72
C GLY A 515 -13.28 15.41 -22.79
N GLU A 516 -12.80 16.33 -21.93
CA GLU A 516 -13.15 17.77 -21.93
C GLU A 516 -12.12 18.62 -22.65
#